data_45947a0d100d0a2cae078e2a0285884e
#
_entry.id   45947a0d100d0a2cae078e2a0285884e
#
_cell.length_a   1.000
_cell.length_b   1.000
_cell.length_c   1.000
_cell.angle_alpha   90.00
_cell.angle_beta   90.00
_cell.angle_gamma   90.00
#
_symmetry.space_group_name_H-M   'P 1'
#
loop_
_entity.id
_entity.type
_entity.pdbx_description
1 polymer ?
#
loop_
_entity_poly.entity_id
_entity_poly.type
_entity_poly.pdbx_seq_one_letter_code
_entity_poly.pdbx_strand_id
1 'polypeptide(L)'
;MQLTLSPEDLAFRESVRAFLKDKLTDDVIRRSRTGMHPPNEDDRRWWNRVLNEQGWAAPHWPVEYGGTGWSHLQTHIFEYECKLAGAPELRWQGLRLLAPVLYTYGSEQQKARYLPPILNGDEMWAQGFSEPGAGSDLAALKTKGVLDGDHYVVNGQKLWTTEGQYCEQGFFLVRTENSDRPQKGISMMIIDMKSPGVTVRQIPMINGEGSTCEVFLDNVRVPRENIIGEVNQAWSQAKFLLSNERTSSADIYKARADLERIRLIAGAEHKNGVPLLQDPEFVRRFTGVRLEVEALEWSVLRVLHEAPSHHPIAACASVLKVRGSSLQQKLTELMSGALGQRSLRVYSRDEAFADPTGDPLWPGHVPGVTADLMYLRACTIFGGAMEVQKNIIAKLAFGF
;
A
#
# COMPACT_ATOMS: atom_id res chain seq x y z
N MET A 1 7.81 -7.88 -26.99
CA MET A 1 6.96 -8.23 -25.82
C MET A 1 5.83 -9.09 -26.34
N GLN A 2 5.61 -10.26 -25.76
CA GLN A 2 4.52 -11.15 -26.17
C GLN A 2 3.22 -10.64 -25.53
N LEU A 3 2.22 -10.36 -26.35
CA LEU A 3 0.94 -9.78 -25.89
C LEU A 3 -0.08 -10.83 -25.39
N THR A 4 0.23 -12.10 -25.55
CA THR A 4 -0.63 -13.22 -25.16
C THR A 4 0.08 -14.06 -24.09
N LEU A 5 -0.68 -14.45 -23.07
CA LEU A 5 -0.20 -15.39 -22.06
C LEU A 5 0.13 -16.76 -22.70
N SER A 6 1.18 -17.39 -22.21
CA SER A 6 1.50 -18.77 -22.59
C SER A 6 0.41 -19.74 -22.08
N PRO A 7 0.33 -20.96 -22.63
CA PRO A 7 -0.57 -21.99 -22.07
C PRO A 7 -0.32 -22.27 -20.57
N GLU A 8 0.94 -22.19 -20.12
CA GLU A 8 1.33 -22.35 -18.72
C GLU A 8 0.79 -21.21 -17.86
N ASP A 9 0.96 -19.95 -18.30
CA ASP A 9 0.44 -18.79 -17.58
C ASP A 9 -1.08 -18.77 -17.54
N LEU A 10 -1.73 -19.25 -18.60
CA LEU A 10 -3.19 -19.43 -18.62
C LEU A 10 -3.64 -20.50 -17.61
N ALA A 11 -2.95 -21.63 -17.54
CA ALA A 11 -3.26 -22.70 -16.57
C ALA A 11 -3.01 -22.18 -15.12
N PHE A 12 -1.93 -21.45 -14.91
CA PHE A 12 -1.66 -20.80 -13.62
C PHE A 12 -2.78 -19.82 -13.23
N ARG A 13 -3.23 -18.96 -14.15
CA ARG A 13 -4.33 -18.03 -13.91
C ARG A 13 -5.62 -18.76 -13.51
N GLU A 14 -5.97 -19.84 -14.20
CA GLU A 14 -7.16 -20.61 -13.85
C GLU A 14 -7.03 -21.31 -12.49
N SER A 15 -5.84 -21.76 -12.09
CA SER A 15 -5.60 -22.29 -10.73
C SER A 15 -5.80 -21.23 -9.65
N VAL A 16 -5.31 -20.00 -9.88
CA VAL A 16 -5.52 -18.86 -8.98
C VAL A 16 -7.03 -18.54 -8.87
N ARG A 17 -7.75 -18.48 -9.98
CA ARG A 17 -9.20 -18.22 -9.99
C ARG A 17 -9.99 -19.29 -9.24
N ALA A 18 -9.64 -20.55 -9.43
CA ALA A 18 -10.27 -21.65 -8.71
C ALA A 18 -10.06 -21.54 -7.19
N PHE A 19 -8.83 -21.24 -6.76
CA PHE A 19 -8.51 -20.99 -5.36
C PHE A 19 -9.31 -19.81 -4.79
N LEU A 20 -9.34 -18.67 -5.48
CA LEU A 20 -10.08 -17.49 -5.03
C LEU A 20 -11.58 -17.78 -4.89
N LYS A 21 -12.16 -18.51 -5.85
CA LYS A 21 -13.56 -18.92 -5.81
C LYS A 21 -13.89 -19.87 -4.64
N ASP A 22 -12.94 -20.75 -4.28
CA ASP A 22 -13.09 -21.67 -3.16
C ASP A 22 -13.00 -20.97 -1.79
N LYS A 23 -12.09 -19.99 -1.67
CA LYS A 23 -11.77 -19.38 -0.38
C LYS A 23 -12.56 -18.11 -0.04
N LEU A 24 -12.85 -17.26 -1.03
CA LEU A 24 -13.51 -15.99 -0.77
C LEU A 24 -15.03 -16.18 -0.58
N THR A 25 -15.55 -15.57 0.49
CA THR A 25 -17.00 -15.51 0.73
C THR A 25 -17.58 -14.20 0.20
N ASP A 26 -18.89 -14.20 -0.13
CA ASP A 26 -19.58 -13.01 -0.63
C ASP A 26 -19.47 -11.82 0.33
N ASP A 27 -19.50 -12.05 1.63
CA ASP A 27 -19.38 -11.02 2.64
C ASP A 27 -17.99 -10.37 2.66
N VAL A 28 -16.93 -11.16 2.56
CA VAL A 28 -15.54 -10.66 2.48
C VAL A 28 -15.36 -9.85 1.20
N ILE A 29 -15.83 -10.40 0.06
CA ILE A 29 -15.78 -9.70 -1.25
C ILE A 29 -16.51 -8.36 -1.17
N ARG A 30 -17.72 -8.35 -0.59
CA ARG A 30 -18.54 -7.13 -0.45
C ARG A 30 -17.81 -6.08 0.36
N ARG A 31 -17.31 -6.40 1.57
CA ARG A 31 -16.56 -5.44 2.41
C ARG A 31 -15.29 -4.95 1.72
N SER A 32 -14.54 -5.82 1.09
CA SER A 32 -13.28 -5.46 0.40
C SER A 32 -13.52 -4.51 -0.78
N ARG A 33 -14.65 -4.66 -1.49
CA ARG A 33 -15.01 -3.82 -2.65
C ARG A 33 -15.53 -2.44 -2.30
N THR A 34 -15.78 -2.14 -1.02
CA THR A 34 -16.27 -0.79 -0.63
C THR A 34 -15.25 0.30 -0.90
N GLY A 35 -13.95 0.01 -0.87
CA GLY A 35 -12.89 1.02 -0.94
C GLY A 35 -12.74 1.85 0.34
N MET A 36 -13.31 1.39 1.46
CA MET A 36 -13.11 2.06 2.76
C MET A 36 -11.66 1.96 3.23
N HIS A 37 -11.15 3.05 3.80
CA HIS A 37 -9.84 3.14 4.41
C HIS A 37 -9.98 3.56 5.89
N PRO A 38 -9.48 2.75 6.85
CA PRO A 38 -8.79 1.47 6.67
C PRO A 38 -9.76 0.34 6.24
N PRO A 39 -9.26 -0.66 5.51
CA PRO A 39 -10.03 -1.87 5.20
C PRO A 39 -10.39 -2.67 6.47
N ASN A 40 -11.24 -3.69 6.34
CA ASN A 40 -11.60 -4.55 7.46
C ASN A 40 -10.37 -5.36 7.93
N GLU A 41 -10.00 -5.19 9.20
CA GLU A 41 -8.79 -5.77 9.77
C GLU A 41 -8.89 -7.29 9.94
N ASP A 42 -10.06 -7.78 10.38
CA ASP A 42 -10.27 -9.21 10.60
C ASP A 42 -10.23 -9.98 9.28
N ASP A 43 -10.82 -9.41 8.21
CA ASP A 43 -10.75 -9.97 6.86
C ASP A 43 -9.30 -10.03 6.35
N ARG A 44 -8.49 -9.01 6.64
CA ARG A 44 -7.07 -8.95 6.22
C ARG A 44 -6.24 -10.02 6.93
N ARG A 45 -6.39 -10.16 8.26
CA ARG A 45 -5.68 -11.18 9.06
C ARG A 45 -6.10 -12.58 8.64
N TRP A 46 -7.40 -12.80 8.45
CA TRP A 46 -7.92 -14.06 7.95
C TRP A 46 -7.34 -14.40 6.57
N TRP A 47 -7.37 -13.44 5.65
CA TRP A 47 -6.87 -13.66 4.29
C TRP A 47 -5.36 -13.91 4.25
N ASN A 48 -4.59 -13.21 5.08
CA ASN A 48 -3.16 -13.47 5.21
C ASN A 48 -2.88 -14.93 5.62
N ARG A 49 -3.62 -15.45 6.61
CA ARG A 49 -3.50 -16.85 7.04
C ARG A 49 -3.87 -17.83 5.93
N VAL A 50 -4.97 -17.60 5.24
CA VAL A 50 -5.41 -18.41 4.09
C VAL A 50 -4.32 -18.48 3.01
N LEU A 51 -3.73 -17.33 2.68
CA LEU A 51 -2.63 -17.28 1.72
C LEU A 51 -1.35 -17.94 2.25
N ASN A 52 -1.04 -17.77 3.53
CA ASN A 52 0.12 -18.41 4.14
C ASN A 52 -0.01 -19.94 4.16
N GLU A 53 -1.18 -20.48 4.47
CA GLU A 53 -1.46 -21.93 4.42
C GLU A 53 -1.27 -22.49 3.00
N GLN A 54 -1.58 -21.70 1.97
CA GLN A 54 -1.35 -22.05 0.57
C GLN A 54 0.11 -21.84 0.12
N GLY A 55 0.94 -21.15 0.93
CA GLY A 55 2.30 -20.75 0.55
C GLY A 55 2.34 -19.54 -0.40
N TRP A 56 1.29 -18.70 -0.44
CA TRP A 56 1.13 -17.59 -1.39
C TRP A 56 1.13 -16.19 -0.74
N ALA A 57 1.39 -16.09 0.57
CA ALA A 57 1.30 -14.80 1.28
C ALA A 57 2.35 -13.76 0.85
N ALA A 58 3.53 -14.21 0.43
CA ALA A 58 4.65 -13.33 0.06
C ALA A 58 5.31 -13.76 -1.25
N PRO A 59 4.64 -13.61 -2.42
CA PRO A 59 5.14 -14.13 -3.70
C PRO A 59 6.46 -13.51 -4.15
N HIS A 60 6.85 -12.35 -3.61
CA HIS A 60 8.10 -11.66 -3.98
C HIS A 60 9.25 -11.91 -3.01
N TRP A 61 9.04 -12.72 -1.96
CA TRP A 61 10.14 -13.06 -1.05
C TRP A 61 11.05 -14.13 -1.67
N PRO A 62 12.33 -14.18 -1.25
CA PRO A 62 13.17 -15.34 -1.53
C PRO A 62 12.51 -16.63 -1.01
N VAL A 63 12.68 -17.73 -1.75
CA VAL A 63 12.04 -19.02 -1.42
C VAL A 63 12.43 -19.51 -0.04
N GLU A 64 13.69 -19.30 0.37
CA GLU A 64 14.20 -19.66 1.68
C GLU A 64 13.49 -18.97 2.85
N TYR A 65 12.79 -17.86 2.60
CA TYR A 65 11.99 -17.12 3.59
C TYR A 65 10.47 -17.28 3.39
N GLY A 66 10.04 -18.21 2.53
CA GLY A 66 8.63 -18.49 2.30
C GLY A 66 8.02 -17.83 1.06
N GLY A 67 8.86 -17.35 0.15
CA GLY A 67 8.43 -16.88 -1.16
C GLY A 67 8.06 -18.03 -2.10
N THR A 68 7.30 -17.73 -3.15
CA THR A 68 6.74 -18.73 -4.06
C THR A 68 7.69 -19.18 -5.17
N GLY A 69 8.74 -18.42 -5.46
CA GLY A 69 9.59 -18.65 -6.63
C GLY A 69 8.91 -18.37 -7.98
N TRP A 70 7.77 -17.72 -7.99
CA TRP A 70 7.06 -17.37 -9.23
C TRP A 70 7.82 -16.37 -10.08
N SER A 71 7.58 -16.41 -11.39
CA SER A 71 8.01 -15.35 -12.28
C SER A 71 7.31 -14.03 -11.97
N HIS A 72 7.86 -12.90 -12.43
CA HIS A 72 7.21 -11.59 -12.29
C HIS A 72 5.82 -11.57 -12.96
N LEU A 73 5.63 -12.29 -14.06
CA LEU A 73 4.34 -12.40 -14.74
C LEU A 73 3.33 -13.20 -13.92
N GLN A 74 3.74 -14.31 -13.32
CA GLN A 74 2.88 -15.11 -12.43
C GLN A 74 2.48 -14.30 -11.18
N THR A 75 3.41 -13.59 -10.58
CA THR A 75 3.11 -12.67 -9.45
C THR A 75 2.11 -11.60 -9.88
N HIS A 76 2.29 -10.99 -11.06
CA HIS A 76 1.35 -10.02 -11.61
C HIS A 76 -0.05 -10.63 -11.83
N ILE A 77 -0.13 -11.82 -12.42
CA ILE A 77 -1.40 -12.54 -12.63
C ILE A 77 -2.09 -12.78 -11.28
N PHE A 78 -1.37 -13.27 -10.28
CA PHE A 78 -1.92 -13.53 -8.95
C PHE A 78 -2.50 -12.28 -8.30
N GLU A 79 -1.72 -11.20 -8.25
CA GLU A 79 -2.17 -9.93 -7.65
C GLU A 79 -3.35 -9.31 -8.39
N TYR A 80 -3.34 -9.41 -9.72
CA TYR A 80 -4.43 -8.96 -10.58
C TYR A 80 -5.73 -9.74 -10.29
N GLU A 81 -5.68 -11.06 -10.29
CA GLU A 81 -6.85 -11.91 -10.05
C GLU A 81 -7.37 -11.74 -8.61
N CYS A 82 -6.49 -11.64 -7.60
CA CYS A 82 -6.89 -11.34 -6.22
C CYS A 82 -7.69 -10.03 -6.13
N LYS A 83 -7.18 -8.95 -6.73
CA LYS A 83 -7.86 -7.65 -6.67
C LYS A 83 -9.19 -7.65 -7.41
N LEU A 84 -9.28 -8.27 -8.59
CA LEU A 84 -10.53 -8.39 -9.34
C LEU A 84 -11.56 -9.25 -8.63
N ALA A 85 -11.14 -10.34 -7.98
CA ALA A 85 -12.04 -11.20 -7.20
C ALA A 85 -12.59 -10.48 -5.96
N GLY A 86 -11.96 -9.38 -5.51
CA GLY A 86 -12.33 -8.68 -4.29
C GLY A 86 -11.70 -9.31 -3.04
N ALA A 87 -10.53 -9.92 -3.18
CA ALA A 87 -9.76 -10.38 -2.03
C ALA A 87 -9.31 -9.20 -1.16
N PRO A 88 -9.25 -9.37 0.18
CA PRO A 88 -8.75 -8.35 1.08
C PRO A 88 -7.30 -7.97 0.75
N GLU A 89 -7.00 -6.69 0.81
CA GLU A 89 -5.64 -6.21 0.62
C GLU A 89 -4.79 -6.54 1.84
N LEU A 90 -3.67 -7.22 1.64
CA LEU A 90 -2.74 -7.51 2.72
C LEU A 90 -2.04 -6.25 3.22
N ARG A 91 -1.62 -6.25 4.48
CA ARG A 91 -0.78 -5.19 5.02
C ARG A 91 0.63 -5.29 4.46
N TRP A 92 0.97 -4.33 3.66
CA TRP A 92 2.22 -4.32 2.92
C TRP A 92 3.43 -3.80 3.71
N GLN A 93 3.21 -3.08 4.84
CA GLN A 93 4.32 -2.54 5.65
C GLN A 93 5.28 -3.64 6.13
N GLY A 94 4.76 -4.74 6.68
CA GLY A 94 5.58 -5.89 7.06
C GLY A 94 6.08 -6.65 5.84
N LEU A 95 5.16 -7.08 4.99
CA LEU A 95 5.44 -7.98 3.87
C LEU A 95 6.33 -7.36 2.78
N ARG A 96 6.12 -6.10 2.42
CA ARG A 96 6.78 -5.46 1.26
C ARG A 96 7.83 -4.44 1.61
N LEU A 97 7.76 -3.82 2.80
CA LEU A 97 8.71 -2.79 3.20
C LEU A 97 9.77 -3.35 4.16
N LEU A 98 9.33 -3.89 5.29
CA LEU A 98 10.24 -4.33 6.35
C LEU A 98 10.94 -5.63 6.00
N ALA A 99 10.23 -6.65 5.54
CA ALA A 99 10.83 -7.97 5.30
C ALA A 99 12.02 -7.93 4.34
N PRO A 100 11.98 -7.19 3.19
CA PRO A 100 13.16 -6.99 2.36
C PRO A 100 14.36 -6.40 3.10
N VAL A 101 14.13 -5.49 4.04
CA VAL A 101 15.20 -4.92 4.88
C VAL A 101 15.71 -5.96 5.87
N LEU A 102 14.81 -6.76 6.48
CA LEU A 102 15.19 -7.79 7.45
C LEU A 102 16.03 -8.89 6.80
N TYR A 103 15.60 -9.48 5.68
CA TYR A 103 16.38 -10.57 5.09
C TYR A 103 17.67 -10.08 4.44
N THR A 104 17.82 -8.78 4.13
CA THR A 104 19.04 -8.19 3.57
C THR A 104 20.02 -7.70 4.64
N TYR A 105 19.52 -7.04 5.69
CA TYR A 105 20.35 -6.35 6.68
C TYR A 105 20.17 -6.86 8.12
N GLY A 106 19.09 -7.58 8.41
CA GLY A 106 18.80 -8.08 9.75
C GLY A 106 19.75 -9.21 10.18
N SER A 107 19.93 -9.35 11.48
CA SER A 107 20.63 -10.51 12.06
C SER A 107 19.81 -11.80 11.88
N GLU A 108 20.47 -12.96 11.98
CA GLU A 108 19.79 -14.26 11.89
C GLU A 108 18.72 -14.40 12.99
N GLN A 109 18.97 -13.84 14.17
CA GLN A 109 17.99 -13.80 15.26
C GLN A 109 16.76 -12.96 14.89
N GLN A 110 16.96 -11.78 14.28
CA GLN A 110 15.87 -10.93 13.82
C GLN A 110 15.06 -11.60 12.69
N LYS A 111 15.73 -12.24 11.73
CA LYS A 111 15.07 -12.99 10.66
C LYS A 111 14.21 -14.13 11.23
N ALA A 112 14.77 -14.94 12.10
CA ALA A 112 14.07 -16.07 12.72
C ALA A 112 12.89 -15.61 13.60
N ARG A 113 13.01 -14.46 14.29
CA ARG A 113 11.96 -13.93 15.16
C ARG A 113 10.83 -13.24 14.39
N TYR A 114 11.14 -12.46 13.36
CA TYR A 114 10.17 -11.52 12.78
C TYR A 114 9.62 -11.94 11.43
N LEU A 115 10.36 -12.66 10.58
CA LEU A 115 9.85 -13.04 9.26
C LEU A 115 8.65 -14.00 9.32
N PRO A 116 8.63 -15.05 10.18
CA PRO A 116 7.47 -15.95 10.26
C PRO A 116 6.16 -15.24 10.65
N PRO A 117 6.09 -14.41 11.72
CA PRO A 117 4.85 -13.74 12.08
C PRO A 117 4.43 -12.62 11.13
N ILE A 118 5.35 -12.05 10.33
CA ILE A 118 4.99 -11.19 9.20
C ILE A 118 4.30 -12.01 8.10
N LEU A 119 4.86 -13.18 7.78
CA LEU A 119 4.40 -14.04 6.70
C LEU A 119 3.00 -14.61 6.98
N ASN A 120 2.75 -15.07 8.20
CA ASN A 120 1.47 -15.68 8.59
C ASN A 120 0.41 -14.66 9.05
N GLY A 121 0.78 -13.38 9.21
CA GLY A 121 -0.12 -12.31 9.62
C GLY A 121 -0.43 -12.25 11.13
N ASP A 122 0.37 -12.90 11.97
CA ASP A 122 0.21 -12.84 13.44
C ASP A 122 0.68 -11.50 14.01
N GLU A 123 1.71 -10.89 13.42
CA GLU A 123 2.20 -9.56 13.79
C GLU A 123 2.05 -8.56 12.63
N MET A 124 1.32 -7.48 12.89
CA MET A 124 1.19 -6.36 11.97
C MET A 124 2.21 -5.27 12.31
N TRP A 125 2.70 -4.60 11.28
CA TRP A 125 3.83 -3.69 11.40
C TRP A 125 3.50 -2.27 10.97
N ALA A 126 3.92 -1.29 11.80
CA ALA A 126 3.83 0.13 11.53
C ALA A 126 5.16 0.67 10.98
N GLN A 127 5.07 1.67 10.11
CA GLN A 127 6.22 2.43 9.60
C GLN A 127 6.31 3.79 10.28
N GLY A 128 7.30 3.99 11.13
CA GLY A 128 7.53 5.25 11.86
C GLY A 128 8.64 6.09 11.23
N PHE A 129 8.39 6.70 10.06
CA PHE A 129 9.40 7.49 9.35
C PHE A 129 9.16 8.98 9.52
N SER A 130 8.07 9.50 8.98
CA SER A 130 7.73 10.94 8.97
C SER A 130 7.52 11.51 10.37
N GLU A 131 7.81 12.80 10.51
CA GLU A 131 7.60 13.59 11.72
C GLU A 131 6.89 14.91 11.36
N PRO A 132 6.35 15.67 12.32
CA PRO A 132 5.72 16.96 12.05
C PRO A 132 6.59 17.92 11.24
N GLY A 133 7.91 17.88 11.43
CA GLY A 133 8.89 18.71 10.72
C GLY A 133 9.74 17.97 9.67
N ALA A 134 9.46 16.69 9.37
CA ALA A 134 10.28 15.86 8.50
C ALA A 134 9.39 14.89 7.68
N GLY A 135 8.86 15.36 6.58
CA GLY A 135 8.12 14.57 5.59
C GLY A 135 8.97 14.30 4.36
N SER A 136 8.86 15.14 3.32
CA SER A 136 9.71 15.03 2.12
C SER A 136 11.20 15.22 2.42
N ASP A 137 11.55 16.08 3.37
CA ASP A 137 12.90 16.16 3.94
C ASP A 137 13.04 15.22 5.14
N LEU A 138 13.02 13.93 4.86
CA LEU A 138 13.08 12.87 5.88
C LEU A 138 14.37 12.90 6.69
N ALA A 139 15.47 13.39 6.12
CA ALA A 139 16.76 13.48 6.81
C ALA A 139 16.75 14.48 7.98
N ALA A 140 15.78 15.41 8.01
CA ALA A 140 15.59 16.36 9.09
C ALA A 140 14.89 15.79 10.34
N LEU A 141 14.65 14.47 10.41
CA LEU A 141 14.01 13.82 11.55
C LEU A 141 14.73 14.09 12.87
N LYS A 142 13.96 14.24 13.96
CA LYS A 142 14.41 14.64 15.30
C LYS A 142 14.16 13.59 16.38
N THR A 143 13.33 12.56 16.13
CA THR A 143 13.17 11.45 17.08
C THR A 143 14.54 10.90 17.44
N LYS A 144 14.90 10.94 18.73
CA LYS A 144 16.25 10.69 19.22
C LYS A 144 16.29 9.40 20.05
N GLY A 145 17.32 8.58 19.84
CA GLY A 145 17.66 7.44 20.66
C GLY A 145 19.01 7.63 21.32
N VAL A 146 19.07 7.58 22.64
CA VAL A 146 20.31 7.69 23.44
C VAL A 146 20.61 6.33 24.04
N LEU A 147 21.82 5.82 23.82
CA LEU A 147 22.26 4.56 24.38
C LEU A 147 22.40 4.67 25.92
N ASP A 148 21.74 3.78 26.65
CA ASP A 148 21.78 3.63 28.08
C ASP A 148 21.97 2.14 28.43
N GLY A 149 23.20 1.74 28.67
CA GLY A 149 23.59 0.34 28.86
C GLY A 149 23.33 -0.51 27.61
N ASP A 150 22.43 -1.47 27.72
CA ASP A 150 22.04 -2.39 26.66
C ASP A 150 20.78 -1.97 25.91
N HIS A 151 20.23 -0.78 26.21
CA HIS A 151 19.01 -0.24 25.59
C HIS A 151 19.26 1.15 25.02
N TYR A 152 18.44 1.52 24.03
CA TYR A 152 18.26 2.91 23.63
C TYR A 152 17.02 3.48 24.32
N VAL A 153 17.15 4.67 24.89
CA VAL A 153 16.02 5.48 25.37
C VAL A 153 15.57 6.37 24.23
N VAL A 154 14.37 6.10 23.71
CA VAL A 154 13.86 6.76 22.51
C VAL A 154 12.81 7.79 22.89
N ASN A 155 12.97 9.02 22.38
CA ASN A 155 12.07 10.14 22.58
C ASN A 155 11.78 10.83 21.24
N GLY A 156 10.51 11.15 20.99
CA GLY A 156 10.09 11.86 19.79
C GLY A 156 8.63 11.66 19.42
N GLN A 157 8.29 12.10 18.20
CA GLN A 157 6.95 11.97 17.66
C GLN A 157 7.04 11.60 16.19
N LYS A 158 6.29 10.57 15.80
CA LYS A 158 6.07 10.19 14.41
C LYS A 158 4.68 10.61 13.94
N LEU A 159 4.56 10.91 12.67
CA LEU A 159 3.33 11.40 12.05
C LEU A 159 3.03 10.59 10.78
N TRP A 160 1.74 10.44 10.47
CA TRP A 160 1.26 9.71 9.30
C TRP A 160 1.62 8.22 9.33
N THR A 161 1.72 7.64 10.52
CA THR A 161 1.94 6.20 10.71
C THR A 161 0.67 5.43 10.33
N THR A 162 0.66 4.86 9.12
CA THR A 162 -0.52 4.19 8.58
C THR A 162 -0.94 3.02 9.46
N GLU A 163 -2.20 3.07 9.92
CA GLU A 163 -2.88 2.02 10.68
C GLU A 163 -2.12 1.54 11.92
N GLY A 164 -1.31 2.43 12.53
CA GLY A 164 -0.49 2.14 13.70
C GLY A 164 -1.28 1.61 14.91
N GLN A 165 -2.57 1.95 15.01
CA GLN A 165 -3.47 1.48 16.07
C GLN A 165 -3.74 -0.03 16.05
N TYR A 166 -3.48 -0.70 14.93
CA TYR A 166 -3.68 -2.14 14.78
C TYR A 166 -2.37 -2.95 14.82
N CYS A 167 -1.22 -2.27 14.94
CA CYS A 167 0.09 -2.90 14.81
C CYS A 167 0.64 -3.35 16.17
N GLU A 168 1.21 -4.55 16.21
CA GLU A 168 1.96 -5.07 17.34
C GLU A 168 3.38 -4.49 17.38
N GLN A 169 4.00 -4.34 16.20
CA GLN A 169 5.38 -3.90 16.04
C GLN A 169 5.47 -2.69 15.12
N GLY A 170 6.57 -1.96 15.20
CA GLY A 170 6.89 -0.93 14.24
C GLY A 170 8.37 -0.84 13.94
N PHE A 171 8.72 -0.37 12.75
CA PHE A 171 10.09 -0.05 12.36
C PHE A 171 10.24 1.45 12.17
N PHE A 172 11.17 2.02 12.94
CA PHE A 172 11.29 3.46 13.13
C PHE A 172 12.66 3.97 12.71
N LEU A 173 12.69 5.10 12.01
CA LEU A 173 13.93 5.85 11.82
C LEU A 173 14.17 6.75 13.05
N VAL A 174 15.30 6.57 13.69
CA VAL A 174 15.68 7.26 14.93
C VAL A 174 17.07 7.85 14.79
N ARG A 175 17.26 9.08 15.25
CA ARG A 175 18.58 9.73 15.29
C ARG A 175 19.36 9.22 16.50
N THR A 176 20.40 8.49 16.22
CA THR A 176 21.29 7.90 17.25
C THR A 176 22.61 8.66 17.41
N GLU A 177 22.92 9.53 16.43
CA GLU A 177 24.12 10.37 16.46
C GLU A 177 23.86 11.68 15.73
N ASN A 178 24.42 12.78 16.23
CA ASN A 178 24.47 14.05 15.51
C ASN A 178 25.62 14.03 14.50
N SER A 179 25.37 14.49 13.30
CA SER A 179 26.36 14.55 12.22
C SER A 179 26.17 15.80 11.38
N ASP A 180 27.25 16.31 10.78
CA ASP A 180 27.23 17.42 9.82
C ASP A 180 26.42 17.09 8.56
N ARG A 181 26.21 15.81 8.30
CA ARG A 181 25.35 15.33 7.21
C ARG A 181 24.07 14.74 7.80
N PRO A 182 22.90 15.38 7.56
CA PRO A 182 21.62 14.93 8.15
C PRO A 182 21.27 13.45 7.88
N GLN A 183 21.75 12.89 6.76
CA GLN A 183 21.55 11.50 6.38
C GLN A 183 22.38 10.51 7.22
N LYS A 184 23.43 10.96 7.89
CA LYS A 184 24.23 10.15 8.81
C LYS A 184 23.64 10.21 10.22
N GLY A 185 24.01 9.25 11.05
CA GLY A 185 23.53 9.21 12.44
C GLY A 185 22.07 8.79 12.61
N ILE A 186 21.48 8.18 11.59
CA ILE A 186 20.13 7.60 11.65
C ILE A 186 20.25 6.07 11.72
N SER A 187 19.52 5.47 12.66
CA SER A 187 19.38 4.01 12.81
C SER A 187 17.92 3.59 12.57
N MET A 188 17.71 2.37 12.09
CA MET A 188 16.39 1.76 12.00
C MET A 188 16.19 0.83 13.18
N MET A 189 15.13 1.06 13.96
CA MET A 189 14.85 0.31 15.18
C MET A 189 13.48 -0.37 15.10
N ILE A 190 13.41 -1.61 15.60
CA ILE A 190 12.15 -2.30 15.87
C ILE A 190 11.67 -1.86 17.25
N ILE A 191 10.44 -1.37 17.34
CA ILE A 191 9.81 -0.93 18.57
C ILE A 191 8.49 -1.68 18.72
N ASP A 192 8.29 -2.35 19.86
CA ASP A 192 7.00 -2.91 20.24
C ASP A 192 6.02 -1.75 20.51
N MET A 193 4.92 -1.72 19.75
CA MET A 193 3.92 -0.65 19.82
C MET A 193 3.14 -0.63 21.14
N LYS A 194 3.27 -1.66 21.96
CA LYS A 194 2.68 -1.79 23.31
C LYS A 194 3.67 -1.47 24.44
N SER A 195 4.92 -1.13 24.11
CA SER A 195 5.94 -0.78 25.12
C SER A 195 5.49 0.43 25.96
N PRO A 196 5.85 0.46 27.25
CA PRO A 196 5.67 1.65 28.08
C PRO A 196 6.29 2.88 27.42
N GLY A 197 5.54 3.99 27.40
CA GLY A 197 5.96 5.25 26.75
C GLY A 197 5.55 5.38 25.29
N VAL A 198 5.04 4.33 24.66
CA VAL A 198 4.44 4.42 23.31
C VAL A 198 2.97 4.81 23.44
N THR A 199 2.59 5.90 22.79
CA THR A 199 1.19 6.33 22.66
C THR A 199 0.83 6.50 21.20
N VAL A 200 -0.20 5.78 20.75
CA VAL A 200 -0.73 5.86 19.38
C VAL A 200 -2.04 6.62 19.39
N ARG A 201 -2.14 7.66 18.58
CA ARG A 201 -3.36 8.47 18.43
C ARG A 201 -3.75 8.55 16.95
N GLN A 202 -4.98 8.13 16.65
CA GLN A 202 -5.54 8.27 15.30
C GLN A 202 -5.69 9.74 14.91
N ILE A 203 -5.39 10.03 13.66
CA ILE A 203 -5.63 11.34 13.04
C ILE A 203 -6.96 11.27 12.31
N PRO A 204 -7.97 12.08 12.70
CA PRO A 204 -9.21 12.19 11.95
C PRO A 204 -8.92 12.70 10.53
N MET A 205 -9.34 11.94 9.52
CA MET A 205 -9.14 12.29 8.12
C MET A 205 -10.44 12.74 7.47
N ILE A 206 -10.33 13.42 6.32
CA ILE A 206 -11.47 13.97 5.58
C ILE A 206 -12.45 12.90 5.07
N ASN A 207 -12.02 11.65 4.96
CA ASN A 207 -12.87 10.51 4.61
C ASN A 207 -13.76 10.00 5.76
N GLY A 208 -13.68 10.64 6.93
CA GLY A 208 -14.46 10.29 8.13
C GLY A 208 -13.79 9.25 9.03
N GLU A 209 -12.66 8.67 8.61
CA GLU A 209 -11.98 7.58 9.32
C GLU A 209 -10.52 7.94 9.64
N GLY A 210 -9.96 7.32 10.68
CA GLY A 210 -8.57 7.49 11.08
C GLY A 210 -7.69 6.35 10.56
N SER A 211 -7.23 6.44 9.32
CA SER A 211 -6.33 5.45 8.72
C SER A 211 -4.85 5.72 8.97
N THR A 212 -4.50 6.85 9.57
CA THR A 212 -3.13 7.22 9.95
C THR A 212 -3.07 7.68 11.40
N CYS A 213 -1.88 7.59 11.99
CA CYS A 213 -1.67 7.91 13.40
C CYS A 213 -0.50 8.86 13.62
N GLU A 214 -0.58 9.57 14.73
CA GLU A 214 0.58 10.06 15.46
C GLU A 214 1.07 8.97 16.42
N VAL A 215 2.38 8.82 16.54
CA VAL A 215 3.00 7.93 17.51
C VAL A 215 3.97 8.75 18.37
N PHE A 216 3.64 8.87 19.64
CA PHE A 216 4.49 9.55 20.62
C PHE A 216 5.36 8.50 21.32
N LEU A 217 6.64 8.83 21.46
CA LEU A 217 7.64 8.03 22.13
C LEU A 217 8.19 8.85 23.29
N ASP A 218 7.90 8.43 24.52
CA ASP A 218 8.34 9.09 25.76
C ASP A 218 9.13 8.10 26.60
N ASN A 219 10.46 8.28 26.61
CA ASN A 219 11.41 7.42 27.32
C ASN A 219 11.24 5.92 27.00
N VAL A 220 10.90 5.57 25.75
CA VAL A 220 10.72 4.19 25.34
C VAL A 220 12.06 3.46 25.35
N ARG A 221 12.14 2.38 26.12
CA ARG A 221 13.34 1.55 26.20
C ARG A 221 13.32 0.49 25.10
N VAL A 222 14.26 0.60 24.17
CA VAL A 222 14.39 -0.29 23.02
C VAL A 222 15.71 -1.07 23.15
N PRO A 223 15.68 -2.41 23.19
CA PRO A 223 16.90 -3.22 23.25
C PRO A 223 17.85 -2.90 22.08
N ARG A 224 19.15 -2.93 22.35
CA ARG A 224 20.16 -2.63 21.35
C ARG A 224 20.11 -3.58 20.14
N GLU A 225 19.77 -4.84 20.39
CA GLU A 225 19.59 -5.86 19.34
C GLU A 225 18.40 -5.59 18.40
N ASN A 226 17.51 -4.67 18.74
CA ASN A 226 16.40 -4.26 17.88
C ASN A 226 16.81 -3.26 16.77
N ILE A 227 18.09 -2.85 16.71
CA ILE A 227 18.60 -2.12 15.56
C ILE A 227 18.73 -3.09 14.37
N ILE A 228 18.19 -2.71 13.23
CA ILE A 228 18.33 -3.48 12.00
C ILE A 228 19.64 -3.07 11.31
N GLY A 229 20.53 -4.04 11.09
CA GLY A 229 21.83 -3.79 10.50
C GLY A 229 22.76 -2.98 11.42
N GLU A 230 23.54 -2.06 10.85
CA GLU A 230 24.52 -1.27 11.60
C GLU A 230 23.94 0.04 12.13
N VAL A 231 24.38 0.42 13.32
CA VAL A 231 24.05 1.72 13.94
C VAL A 231 24.46 2.86 12.99
N ASN A 232 23.63 3.89 12.89
CA ASN A 232 23.86 5.09 12.07
C ASN A 232 23.84 4.87 10.54
N GLN A 233 23.46 3.68 10.05
CA GLN A 233 23.46 3.33 8.62
C GLN A 233 22.06 3.20 7.99
N ALA A 234 21.01 3.58 8.70
CA ALA A 234 19.63 3.38 8.24
C ALA A 234 19.27 4.17 6.96
N TRP A 235 20.02 5.19 6.59
CA TRP A 235 19.72 5.95 5.37
C TRP A 235 19.83 5.09 4.10
N SER A 236 20.82 4.18 4.04
CA SER A 236 20.95 3.21 2.94
C SER A 236 19.81 2.20 2.93
N GLN A 237 19.41 1.72 4.11
CA GLN A 237 18.26 0.82 4.29
C GLN A 237 16.94 1.48 3.88
N ALA A 238 16.73 2.75 4.26
CA ALA A 238 15.55 3.52 3.87
C ALA A 238 15.48 3.73 2.35
N LYS A 239 16.61 4.03 1.69
CA LYS A 239 16.67 4.10 0.23
C LYS A 239 16.36 2.76 -0.44
N PHE A 240 16.90 1.66 0.09
CA PHE A 240 16.61 0.31 -0.39
C PHE A 240 15.12 -0.02 -0.25
N LEU A 241 14.53 0.20 0.92
CA LEU A 241 13.11 0.02 1.19
C LEU A 241 12.25 0.81 0.20
N LEU A 242 12.49 2.12 0.08
CA LEU A 242 11.75 2.99 -0.83
C LEU A 242 11.98 2.64 -2.31
N SER A 243 13.06 1.93 -2.67
CA SER A 243 13.26 1.45 -4.03
C SER A 243 12.41 0.22 -4.37
N ASN A 244 12.14 -0.64 -3.40
CA ASN A 244 11.31 -1.83 -3.59
C ASN A 244 9.81 -1.52 -3.72
N GLU A 245 9.35 -0.37 -3.20
CA GLU A 245 7.96 0.09 -3.24
C GLU A 245 7.51 0.57 -4.63
N ARG A 246 8.42 0.80 -5.55
CA ARG A 246 8.21 1.69 -6.72
C ARG A 246 7.28 1.15 -7.80
N THR A 247 7.17 -0.15 -8.02
CA THR A 247 6.21 -0.71 -8.99
C THR A 247 4.81 -0.83 -8.39
N SER A 248 4.72 -1.11 -7.07
CA SER A 248 3.44 -1.17 -6.35
C SER A 248 2.78 0.21 -6.22
N SER A 249 3.57 1.29 -6.21
CA SER A 249 3.05 2.67 -6.11
C SER A 249 2.24 3.14 -7.34
N ALA A 250 2.28 2.39 -8.45
CA ALA A 250 1.39 2.61 -9.60
C ALA A 250 -0.05 2.19 -9.32
N ASP A 251 -0.25 1.27 -8.36
CA ASP A 251 -1.53 0.70 -7.92
C ASP A 251 -2.43 0.25 -9.08
N ILE A 252 -1.81 -0.43 -10.05
CA ILE A 252 -2.48 -0.82 -11.30
C ILE A 252 -3.61 -1.82 -11.06
N TYR A 253 -3.48 -2.68 -10.05
CA TYR A 253 -4.50 -3.67 -9.73
C TYR A 253 -5.78 -3.01 -9.19
N LYS A 254 -5.63 -1.99 -8.32
CA LYS A 254 -6.75 -1.15 -7.90
C LYS A 254 -7.37 -0.41 -9.09
N ALA A 255 -6.56 0.18 -9.95
CA ALA A 255 -7.04 0.90 -11.13
C ALA A 255 -7.89 0.00 -12.05
N ARG A 256 -7.49 -1.27 -12.24
CA ARG A 256 -8.28 -2.27 -12.99
C ARG A 256 -9.59 -2.62 -12.28
N ALA A 257 -9.55 -2.87 -10.98
CA ALA A 257 -10.76 -3.14 -10.20
C ALA A 257 -11.72 -1.95 -10.19
N ASP A 258 -11.19 -0.74 -10.10
CA ASP A 258 -11.98 0.49 -10.16
C ASP A 258 -12.65 0.69 -11.52
N LEU A 259 -12.01 0.35 -12.64
CA LEU A 259 -12.65 0.36 -13.96
C LEU A 259 -13.88 -0.56 -14.01
N GLU A 260 -13.77 -1.77 -13.47
CA GLU A 260 -14.90 -2.70 -13.39
C GLU A 260 -16.00 -2.17 -12.45
N ARG A 261 -15.62 -1.58 -11.33
CA ARG A 261 -16.56 -0.94 -10.41
C ARG A 261 -17.29 0.24 -11.09
N ILE A 262 -16.57 1.10 -11.82
CA ILE A 262 -17.17 2.19 -12.61
C ILE A 262 -18.16 1.63 -13.64
N ARG A 263 -17.81 0.55 -14.33
CA ARG A 263 -18.70 -0.09 -15.32
C ARG A 263 -19.99 -0.60 -14.68
N LEU A 264 -19.89 -1.22 -13.51
CA LEU A 264 -21.06 -1.69 -12.76
C LEU A 264 -21.94 -0.53 -12.29
N ILE A 265 -21.34 0.50 -11.72
CA ILE A 265 -22.07 1.72 -11.30
C ILE A 265 -22.77 2.34 -12.51
N ALA A 266 -22.05 2.57 -13.60
CA ALA A 266 -22.62 3.21 -14.79
C ALA A 266 -23.67 2.38 -15.53
N GLY A 267 -23.68 1.06 -15.32
CA GLY A 267 -24.77 0.19 -15.80
C GLY A 267 -26.03 0.30 -14.96
N ALA A 268 -25.87 0.59 -13.67
CA ALA A 268 -26.99 0.73 -12.72
C ALA A 268 -27.56 2.17 -12.66
N GLU A 269 -26.69 3.18 -12.82
CA GLU A 269 -27.08 4.60 -12.74
C GLU A 269 -27.59 5.12 -14.09
N HIS A 270 -28.60 6.00 -14.03
CA HIS A 270 -29.30 6.52 -15.21
C HIS A 270 -29.23 8.04 -15.30
N LYS A 271 -29.15 8.56 -16.51
CA LYS A 271 -29.29 9.97 -16.84
C LYS A 271 -30.44 10.12 -17.85
N ASN A 272 -31.48 10.87 -17.49
CA ASN A 272 -32.66 11.03 -18.33
C ASN A 272 -33.33 9.68 -18.74
N GLY A 273 -33.33 8.69 -17.83
CA GLY A 273 -33.91 7.38 -18.07
C GLY A 273 -33.05 6.40 -18.89
N VAL A 274 -31.82 6.79 -19.25
CA VAL A 274 -30.89 5.96 -20.01
C VAL A 274 -29.68 5.61 -19.15
N PRO A 275 -29.21 4.34 -19.09
CA PRO A 275 -28.00 3.97 -18.38
C PRO A 275 -26.80 4.83 -18.79
N LEU A 276 -25.94 5.19 -17.84
CA LEU A 276 -24.75 6.01 -18.13
C LEU A 276 -23.81 5.37 -19.15
N LEU A 277 -23.77 4.03 -19.21
CA LEU A 277 -23.01 3.31 -20.26
C LEU A 277 -23.52 3.56 -21.70
N GLN A 278 -24.67 4.20 -21.87
CA GLN A 278 -25.24 4.61 -23.16
C GLN A 278 -25.19 6.14 -23.34
N ASP A 279 -24.77 6.91 -22.33
CA ASP A 279 -24.54 8.36 -22.45
C ASP A 279 -23.19 8.61 -23.14
N PRO A 280 -23.16 9.24 -24.34
CA PRO A 280 -21.93 9.39 -25.11
C PRO A 280 -20.83 10.16 -24.39
N GLU A 281 -21.20 11.14 -23.57
CA GLU A 281 -20.23 11.95 -22.80
C GLU A 281 -19.58 11.11 -21.69
N PHE A 282 -20.37 10.33 -20.97
CA PHE A 282 -19.85 9.40 -19.96
C PHE A 282 -18.93 8.36 -20.61
N VAL A 283 -19.37 7.73 -21.68
CA VAL A 283 -18.58 6.71 -22.41
C VAL A 283 -17.27 7.27 -22.92
N ARG A 284 -17.27 8.50 -23.45
CA ARG A 284 -16.05 9.17 -23.91
C ARG A 284 -15.05 9.35 -22.74
N ARG A 285 -15.50 9.82 -21.56
CA ARG A 285 -14.67 10.00 -20.37
C ARG A 285 -14.17 8.66 -19.85
N PHE A 286 -15.03 7.68 -19.72
CA PHE A 286 -14.68 6.33 -19.27
C PHE A 286 -13.64 5.68 -20.19
N THR A 287 -13.83 5.78 -21.51
CA THR A 287 -12.87 5.25 -22.49
C THR A 287 -11.51 5.93 -22.37
N GLY A 288 -11.47 7.25 -22.17
CA GLY A 288 -10.21 7.98 -21.96
C GLY A 288 -9.44 7.47 -20.73
N VAL A 289 -10.11 7.30 -19.59
CA VAL A 289 -9.50 6.78 -18.37
C VAL A 289 -9.08 5.31 -18.55
N ARG A 290 -9.87 4.48 -19.21
CA ARG A 290 -9.53 3.09 -19.54
C ARG A 290 -8.24 3.00 -20.34
N LEU A 291 -8.07 3.82 -21.37
CA LEU A 291 -6.83 3.86 -22.17
C LEU A 291 -5.61 4.25 -21.32
N GLU A 292 -5.77 5.19 -20.37
CA GLU A 292 -4.69 5.55 -19.45
C GLU A 292 -4.33 4.38 -18.50
N VAL A 293 -5.33 3.61 -18.02
CA VAL A 293 -5.08 2.40 -17.20
C VAL A 293 -4.31 1.34 -18.01
N GLU A 294 -4.74 1.08 -19.24
CA GLU A 294 -4.05 0.13 -20.12
C GLU A 294 -2.60 0.54 -20.41
N ALA A 295 -2.36 1.81 -20.70
CA ALA A 295 -1.01 2.33 -20.93
C ALA A 295 -0.12 2.24 -19.67
N LEU A 296 -0.71 2.47 -18.47
CA LEU A 296 0.01 2.34 -17.21
C LEU A 296 0.37 0.87 -16.93
N GLU A 297 -0.55 -0.07 -17.17
CA GLU A 297 -0.29 -1.50 -16.97
C GLU A 297 0.84 -2.01 -17.87
N TRP A 298 0.83 -1.64 -19.16
CA TRP A 298 1.93 -1.98 -20.05
C TRP A 298 3.26 -1.38 -19.61
N SER A 299 3.23 -0.19 -19.00
CA SER A 299 4.42 0.45 -18.45
C SER A 299 4.95 -0.30 -17.22
N VAL A 300 4.06 -0.78 -16.35
CA VAL A 300 4.41 -1.62 -15.19
C VAL A 300 5.02 -2.95 -15.66
N LEU A 301 4.35 -3.65 -16.57
CA LEU A 301 4.84 -4.93 -17.11
C LEU A 301 6.21 -4.77 -17.78
N ARG A 302 6.42 -3.68 -18.51
CA ARG A 302 7.73 -3.39 -19.11
C ARG A 302 8.82 -3.22 -18.05
N VAL A 303 8.57 -2.45 -17.00
CA VAL A 303 9.54 -2.25 -15.90
C VAL A 303 9.86 -3.56 -15.16
N LEU A 304 8.87 -4.45 -15.04
CA LEU A 304 9.07 -5.77 -14.41
C LEU A 304 9.88 -6.75 -15.27
N HIS A 305 9.82 -6.62 -16.61
CA HIS A 305 10.47 -7.57 -17.53
C HIS A 305 11.79 -7.06 -18.12
N GLU A 306 11.99 -5.74 -18.21
CA GLU A 306 13.23 -5.19 -18.76
C GLU A 306 14.36 -5.27 -17.73
N ALA A 307 15.45 -5.96 -18.07
CA ALA A 307 16.73 -5.76 -17.39
C ALA A 307 17.10 -4.26 -17.46
N PRO A 308 17.82 -3.71 -16.46
CA PRO A 308 18.09 -2.27 -16.34
C PRO A 308 19.08 -1.78 -17.42
N SER A 309 18.69 -1.76 -18.71
CA SER A 309 19.61 -1.51 -19.82
C SER A 309 19.57 -0.11 -20.42
N HIS A 310 18.48 0.66 -20.30
CA HIS A 310 18.37 1.93 -21.02
C HIS A 310 17.92 3.14 -20.19
N HIS A 311 17.21 2.94 -19.07
CA HIS A 311 16.85 4.03 -18.17
C HIS A 311 17.03 3.60 -16.71
N PRO A 312 17.46 4.50 -15.81
CA PRO A 312 17.55 4.18 -14.40
C PRO A 312 16.19 3.71 -13.89
N ILE A 313 16.12 2.50 -13.33
CA ILE A 313 14.88 1.91 -12.77
C ILE A 313 14.17 2.90 -11.85
N ALA A 314 14.95 3.69 -11.09
CA ALA A 314 14.43 4.74 -10.23
C ALA A 314 13.64 5.82 -10.96
N ALA A 315 14.03 6.20 -12.16
CA ALA A 315 13.30 7.17 -12.97
C ALA A 315 11.98 6.58 -13.47
N CYS A 316 12.02 5.33 -13.99
CA CYS A 316 10.81 4.63 -14.44
C CYS A 316 9.78 4.49 -13.32
N ALA A 317 10.21 4.09 -12.13
CA ALA A 317 9.36 3.97 -10.96
C ALA A 317 8.72 5.31 -10.53
N SER A 318 9.49 6.39 -10.61
CA SER A 318 8.96 7.74 -10.34
C SER A 318 7.89 8.15 -11.37
N VAL A 319 8.06 7.80 -12.65
CA VAL A 319 7.05 7.99 -13.69
C VAL A 319 5.78 7.20 -13.37
N LEU A 320 5.91 5.92 -13.00
CA LEU A 320 4.77 5.08 -12.62
C LEU A 320 4.01 5.66 -11.42
N LYS A 321 4.71 6.16 -10.39
CA LYS A 321 4.08 6.82 -9.24
C LYS A 321 3.31 8.08 -9.64
N VAL A 322 3.90 8.96 -10.44
CA VAL A 322 3.25 10.20 -10.91
C VAL A 322 1.98 9.87 -11.70
N ARG A 323 2.06 8.92 -12.62
CA ARG A 323 0.92 8.53 -13.46
C ARG A 323 -0.15 7.79 -12.67
N GLY A 324 0.25 6.81 -11.85
CA GLY A 324 -0.67 6.04 -11.01
C GLY A 324 -1.46 6.93 -10.05
N SER A 325 -0.80 7.83 -9.31
CA SER A 325 -1.49 8.74 -8.40
C SER A 325 -2.50 9.65 -9.11
N SER A 326 -2.15 10.20 -10.27
CA SER A 326 -3.07 11.02 -11.06
C SER A 326 -4.27 10.21 -11.56
N LEU A 327 -4.03 8.95 -11.94
CA LEU A 327 -5.06 8.06 -12.46
C LEU A 327 -6.04 7.62 -11.36
N GLN A 328 -5.56 7.32 -10.16
CA GLN A 328 -6.40 7.02 -9.01
C GLN A 328 -7.39 8.15 -8.70
N GLN A 329 -6.94 9.41 -8.76
CA GLN A 329 -7.83 10.56 -8.57
C GLN A 329 -8.88 10.63 -9.69
N LYS A 330 -8.51 10.46 -10.95
CA LYS A 330 -9.45 10.45 -12.09
C LYS A 330 -10.49 9.33 -11.98
N LEU A 331 -10.08 8.13 -11.55
CA LEU A 331 -10.98 6.99 -11.37
C LEU A 331 -12.03 7.26 -10.29
N THR A 332 -11.61 7.75 -9.13
CA THR A 332 -12.55 8.08 -8.04
C THR A 332 -13.46 9.27 -8.37
N GLU A 333 -12.96 10.26 -9.10
CA GLU A 333 -13.77 11.37 -9.62
C GLU A 333 -14.82 10.89 -10.63
N LEU A 334 -14.46 9.94 -11.48
CA LEU A 334 -15.41 9.37 -12.46
C LEU A 334 -16.48 8.52 -11.77
N MET A 335 -16.11 7.73 -10.74
CA MET A 335 -17.06 6.98 -9.90
C MET A 335 -18.05 7.90 -9.19
N SER A 336 -17.52 8.92 -8.50
CA SER A 336 -18.34 9.90 -7.79
C SER A 336 -19.27 10.66 -8.74
N GLY A 337 -18.76 11.05 -9.91
CA GLY A 337 -19.56 11.69 -10.96
C GLY A 337 -20.66 10.80 -11.52
N ALA A 338 -20.44 9.49 -11.60
CA ALA A 338 -21.45 8.52 -12.03
C ALA A 338 -22.60 8.40 -11.00
N LEU A 339 -22.30 8.46 -9.71
CA LEU A 339 -23.30 8.44 -8.64
C LEU A 339 -24.08 9.75 -8.49
N GLY A 340 -23.53 10.87 -8.98
CA GLY A 340 -24.16 12.19 -8.85
C GLY A 340 -24.46 12.54 -7.39
N GLN A 341 -25.72 12.88 -7.08
CA GLN A 341 -26.11 13.30 -5.71
C GLN A 341 -25.93 12.20 -4.65
N ARG A 342 -25.94 10.92 -5.04
CA ARG A 342 -25.69 9.80 -4.10
C ARG A 342 -24.26 9.81 -3.55
N SER A 343 -23.29 10.40 -4.25
CA SER A 343 -21.93 10.56 -3.77
C SER A 343 -21.79 11.60 -2.65
N LEU A 344 -22.82 12.37 -2.33
CA LEU A 344 -22.78 13.36 -1.24
C LEU A 344 -22.97 12.73 0.15
N ARG A 345 -23.45 11.48 0.23
CA ARG A 345 -23.54 10.77 1.51
C ARG A 345 -22.17 10.19 1.89
N VAL A 346 -21.74 10.51 3.10
CA VAL A 346 -20.61 9.87 3.76
C VAL A 346 -21.15 8.72 4.61
N TYR A 347 -20.59 7.55 4.43
CA TYR A 347 -20.91 6.36 5.22
C TYR A 347 -19.86 6.20 6.30
N SER A 348 -20.30 5.89 7.53
CA SER A 348 -19.39 5.32 8.53
C SER A 348 -18.87 3.96 8.05
N ARG A 349 -17.77 3.49 8.65
CA ARG A 349 -17.20 2.20 8.35
C ARG A 349 -18.20 1.06 8.58
N ASP A 350 -18.92 1.10 9.71
CA ASP A 350 -19.91 0.09 10.07
C ASP A 350 -21.06 0.05 9.06
N GLU A 351 -21.57 1.21 8.65
CA GLU A 351 -22.60 1.29 7.59
C GLU A 351 -22.09 0.75 6.24
N ALA A 352 -20.85 1.09 5.85
CA ALA A 352 -20.27 0.64 4.59
C ALA A 352 -20.00 -0.87 4.56
N PHE A 353 -19.67 -1.46 5.70
CA PHE A 353 -19.43 -2.89 5.84
C PHE A 353 -20.69 -3.70 6.16
N ALA A 354 -21.78 -3.05 6.59
CA ALA A 354 -23.06 -3.71 6.74
C ALA A 354 -23.61 -4.21 5.40
N ASP A 355 -24.48 -5.20 5.44
CA ASP A 355 -25.18 -5.64 4.23
C ASP A 355 -26.20 -4.55 3.80
N PRO A 356 -26.04 -3.95 2.59
CA PRO A 356 -26.91 -2.87 2.13
C PRO A 356 -28.23 -3.36 1.56
N THR A 357 -28.63 -4.61 1.82
CA THR A 357 -29.84 -5.19 1.24
C THR A 357 -31.06 -4.37 1.59
N GLY A 358 -31.69 -3.78 0.56
CA GLY A 358 -33.05 -3.27 0.61
C GLY A 358 -33.25 -1.77 0.63
N ASP A 359 -32.21 -0.93 0.62
CA ASP A 359 -32.41 0.51 0.46
C ASP A 359 -32.36 0.93 -1.02
N PRO A 360 -33.51 1.18 -1.69
CA PRO A 360 -33.54 1.54 -3.11
C PRO A 360 -32.93 2.92 -3.39
N LEU A 361 -32.81 3.77 -2.37
CA LEU A 361 -32.17 5.10 -2.51
C LEU A 361 -30.64 4.98 -2.45
N TRP A 362 -30.15 3.96 -1.74
CA TRP A 362 -28.72 3.77 -1.47
C TRP A 362 -28.26 2.34 -1.78
N PRO A 363 -28.31 1.93 -3.07
CA PRO A 363 -27.93 0.57 -3.47
C PRO A 363 -26.48 0.24 -3.11
N GLY A 364 -26.17 -1.03 -2.99
CA GLY A 364 -24.92 -1.57 -2.48
C GLY A 364 -23.63 -1.15 -3.22
N HIS A 365 -23.74 -0.56 -4.40
CA HIS A 365 -22.59 -0.03 -5.13
C HIS A 365 -22.17 1.40 -4.69
N VAL A 366 -22.99 2.09 -3.86
CA VAL A 366 -22.74 3.47 -3.39
C VAL A 366 -21.75 3.55 -2.22
N PRO A 367 -21.88 2.69 -1.15
CA PRO A 367 -21.03 2.83 0.03
C PRO A 367 -19.53 2.82 -0.30
N GLY A 368 -18.79 3.68 0.37
CA GLY A 368 -17.33 3.78 0.28
C GLY A 368 -16.79 4.60 -0.89
N VAL A 369 -17.57 4.90 -1.94
CA VAL A 369 -17.08 5.68 -3.09
C VAL A 369 -16.58 7.06 -2.67
N THR A 370 -17.35 7.78 -1.85
CA THR A 370 -16.99 9.11 -1.37
C THR A 370 -15.79 9.04 -0.41
N ALA A 371 -15.75 8.05 0.47
CA ALA A 371 -14.62 7.86 1.38
C ALA A 371 -13.31 7.59 0.59
N ASP A 372 -13.35 6.75 -0.44
CA ASP A 372 -12.20 6.46 -1.32
C ASP A 372 -11.77 7.73 -2.10
N LEU A 373 -12.73 8.48 -2.66
CA LEU A 373 -12.46 9.77 -3.31
C LEU A 373 -11.72 10.74 -2.37
N MET A 374 -12.17 10.87 -1.13
CA MET A 374 -11.58 11.78 -0.16
C MET A 374 -10.19 11.30 0.30
N TYR A 375 -10.04 10.01 0.59
CA TYR A 375 -8.77 9.42 0.98
C TYR A 375 -7.70 9.61 -0.10
N LEU A 376 -8.03 9.35 -1.36
CA LEU A 376 -7.09 9.42 -2.47
C LEU A 376 -6.72 10.85 -2.91
N ARG A 377 -7.28 11.91 -2.28
CA ARG A 377 -6.72 13.27 -2.45
C ARG A 377 -5.26 13.35 -1.98
N ALA A 378 -4.88 12.54 -1.00
CA ALA A 378 -3.51 12.49 -0.48
C ALA A 378 -2.54 11.62 -1.30
N CYS A 379 -3.01 10.82 -2.27
CA CYS A 379 -2.14 9.88 -3.01
C CYS A 379 -1.05 10.55 -3.84
N THR A 380 -1.18 11.83 -4.17
CA THR A 380 -0.13 12.65 -4.81
C THR A 380 0.92 13.16 -3.84
N ILE A 381 0.73 12.96 -2.53
CA ILE A 381 1.59 13.46 -1.45
C ILE A 381 2.31 12.30 -0.77
N PHE A 382 1.58 11.28 -0.30
CA PHE A 382 2.18 10.14 0.39
C PHE A 382 2.99 9.23 -0.56
N GLY A 383 3.91 8.43 -0.02
CA GLY A 383 4.79 7.55 -0.82
C GLY A 383 5.74 8.33 -1.73
N GLY A 384 6.10 9.57 -1.33
CA GLY A 384 6.90 10.52 -2.12
C GLY A 384 6.04 11.45 -2.95
N ALA A 385 6.04 12.74 -2.57
CA ALA A 385 5.25 13.78 -3.22
C ALA A 385 5.55 13.87 -4.72
N MET A 386 4.53 14.19 -5.51
CA MET A 386 4.63 14.25 -6.98
C MET A 386 5.76 15.17 -7.44
N GLU A 387 6.02 16.26 -6.74
CA GLU A 387 7.09 17.22 -7.01
C GLU A 387 8.47 16.57 -6.80
N VAL A 388 8.64 15.81 -5.71
CA VAL A 388 9.88 15.05 -5.43
C VAL A 388 10.10 14.00 -6.53
N GLN A 389 9.05 13.29 -6.96
CA GLN A 389 9.16 12.31 -8.05
C GLN A 389 9.56 12.96 -9.37
N LYS A 390 9.00 14.14 -9.70
CA LYS A 390 9.40 14.90 -10.90
C LYS A 390 10.86 15.35 -10.83
N ASN A 391 11.36 15.77 -9.66
CA ASN A 391 12.77 16.11 -9.47
C ASN A 391 13.67 14.88 -9.66
N ILE A 392 13.26 13.71 -9.18
CA ILE A 392 14.00 12.45 -9.40
C ILE A 392 14.06 12.11 -10.90
N ILE A 393 12.94 12.24 -11.62
CA ILE A 393 12.89 12.03 -13.07
C ILE A 393 13.82 13.02 -13.78
N ALA A 394 13.73 14.31 -13.47
CA ALA A 394 14.56 15.35 -14.08
C ALA A 394 16.06 15.03 -13.89
N LYS A 395 16.47 14.69 -12.68
CA LYS A 395 17.85 14.36 -12.36
C LYS A 395 18.35 13.07 -13.04
N LEU A 396 17.56 11.99 -12.97
CA LEU A 396 18.04 10.67 -13.41
C LEU A 396 17.84 10.41 -14.90
N ALA A 397 16.79 10.95 -15.51
CA ALA A 397 16.49 10.71 -16.91
C ALA A 397 17.05 11.80 -17.83
N PHE A 398 17.20 13.04 -17.34
CA PHE A 398 17.59 14.19 -18.17
C PHE A 398 18.87 14.88 -17.70
N GLY A 399 19.42 14.53 -16.52
CA GLY A 399 20.69 15.09 -16.02
C GLY A 399 20.61 16.52 -15.47
N PHE A 400 19.41 17.01 -15.11
CA PHE A 400 19.20 18.34 -14.52
C PHE A 400 19.55 18.39 -13.03
#